data_b632ca8514724156d64cfc84b786cd81
#
_entry.id   b632ca8514724156d64cfc84b786cd81
#
_cell.length_a   1.000
_cell.length_b   1.000
_cell.length_c   1.000
_cell.angle_alpha   90.00
_cell.angle_beta   90.00
_cell.angle_gamma   90.00
#
_symmetry.space_group_name_H-M   'P 1'
#
loop_
_entity.id
_entity.type
_entity.pdbx_description
1 polymer ?
#
loop_
_entity_poly.entity_id
_entity_poly.type
_entity_poly.pdbx_seq_one_letter_code
_entity_poly.pdbx_strand_id
1 'polypeptide(L)'
;MRRFLTVRNRTTAVAAIVVAVALCIGAVGLVGLVRDRLVEGQRTAAELRAQDVAALAEADGLPDDLSFPSEDDGLTQVIDRDGKVVAATDNLAGEPAISGLRPDGDDPESEIVSDAPIGDGGRVIIVALQADTEDGPVTVLSSASLNETEETVRAMTLALALGIPVLVALVAIVTRALVGRALHPVEQMSRQASEITDEDLHRRLAEPGTGDEVDHLAGTLNEMLERLEAANIRQR
;
A
#
# COMPACT_ATOMS: atom_id res chain seq x y z
N MET A 1 37.15 12.87 1.27
CA MET A 1 36.44 13.69 2.28
C MET A 1 35.35 12.86 2.93
N ARG A 2 35.63 12.08 3.98
CA ARG A 2 34.60 11.42 4.82
C ARG A 2 34.01 12.48 5.73
N ARG A 3 32.85 13.03 5.36
CA ARG A 3 32.05 13.83 6.31
C ARG A 3 31.62 12.89 7.42
N PHE A 4 32.15 13.12 8.62
CA PHE A 4 31.65 12.51 9.85
C PHE A 4 30.16 12.84 9.96
N LEU A 5 29.31 11.89 9.66
CA LEU A 5 27.90 11.98 9.99
C LEU A 5 27.81 12.14 11.49
N THR A 6 27.42 13.32 11.96
CA THR A 6 27.18 13.56 13.40
C THR A 6 26.19 12.52 13.89
N VAL A 7 26.27 12.12 15.16
CA VAL A 7 25.35 11.14 15.80
C VAL A 7 23.90 11.50 15.47
N ARG A 8 23.57 12.79 15.49
CA ARG A 8 22.27 13.33 15.13
C ARG A 8 21.82 12.94 13.72
N ASN A 9 22.69 13.03 12.71
CA ASN A 9 22.34 12.67 11.34
C ASN A 9 22.18 11.16 11.16
N ARG A 10 22.97 10.37 11.86
CA ARG A 10 22.91 8.90 11.80
C ARG A 10 21.62 8.36 12.43
N THR A 11 21.25 8.86 13.62
CA THR A 11 20.01 8.44 14.28
C THR A 11 18.77 8.86 13.49
N THR A 12 18.76 10.09 12.96
CA THR A 12 17.66 10.56 12.09
C THR A 12 17.54 9.71 10.83
N ALA A 13 18.65 9.38 10.16
CA ALA A 13 18.64 8.56 8.96
C ALA A 13 18.14 7.13 9.25
N VAL A 14 18.59 6.51 10.34
CA VAL A 14 18.13 5.17 10.73
C VAL A 14 16.64 5.18 11.03
N ALA A 15 16.15 6.14 11.81
CA ALA A 15 14.73 6.24 12.12
C ALA A 15 13.88 6.46 10.84
N ALA A 16 14.31 7.36 9.96
CA ALA A 16 13.63 7.60 8.70
C ALA A 16 13.58 6.36 7.78
N ILE A 17 14.70 5.61 7.70
CA ILE A 17 14.75 4.37 6.89
C ILE A 17 13.82 3.31 7.47
N VAL A 18 13.83 3.10 8.79
CA VAL A 18 12.96 2.10 9.43
C VAL A 18 11.49 2.43 9.17
N VAL A 19 11.09 3.70 9.35
CA VAL A 19 9.72 4.15 9.08
C VAL A 19 9.38 4.01 7.60
N ALA A 20 10.29 4.40 6.70
CA ALA A 20 10.06 4.28 5.25
C ALA A 20 9.83 2.82 4.84
N VAL A 21 10.69 1.89 5.31
CA VAL A 21 10.56 0.46 5.01
C VAL A 21 9.24 -0.09 5.55
N ALA A 22 8.88 0.22 6.79
CA ALA A 22 7.62 -0.24 7.39
C ALA A 22 6.40 0.27 6.62
N LEU A 23 6.39 1.56 6.22
CA LEU A 23 5.32 2.15 5.43
C LEU A 23 5.24 1.56 4.02
N CYS A 24 6.37 1.31 3.35
CA CYS A 24 6.39 0.70 2.04
C CYS A 24 5.83 -0.74 2.07
N ILE A 25 6.22 -1.54 3.07
CA ILE A 25 5.68 -2.90 3.24
C ILE A 25 4.18 -2.84 3.48
N GLY A 26 3.71 -1.95 4.37
CA GLY A 26 2.29 -1.76 4.65
C GLY A 26 1.51 -1.30 3.41
N ALA A 27 2.08 -0.37 2.63
CA ALA A 27 1.45 0.14 1.40
C ALA A 27 1.31 -0.96 0.34
N VAL A 28 2.36 -1.74 0.08
CA VAL A 28 2.32 -2.86 -0.87
C VAL A 28 1.28 -3.90 -0.43
N GLY A 29 1.27 -4.27 0.85
CA GLY A 29 0.27 -5.20 1.39
C GLY A 29 -1.16 -4.68 1.26
N LEU A 30 -1.38 -3.39 1.57
CA LEU A 30 -2.70 -2.76 1.49
C LEU A 30 -3.20 -2.70 0.03
N VAL A 31 -2.34 -2.24 -0.89
CA VAL A 31 -2.70 -2.17 -2.33
C VAL A 31 -3.02 -3.55 -2.88
N GLY A 32 -2.20 -4.57 -2.55
CA GLY A 32 -2.46 -5.95 -2.94
C GLY A 32 -3.80 -6.45 -2.42
N LEU A 33 -4.06 -6.29 -1.11
CA LEU A 33 -5.31 -6.72 -0.48
C LEU A 33 -6.55 -6.06 -1.10
N VAL A 34 -6.49 -4.74 -1.33
CA VAL A 34 -7.61 -3.99 -1.93
C VAL A 34 -7.85 -4.45 -3.36
N ARG A 35 -6.77 -4.62 -4.15
CA ARG A 35 -6.87 -5.12 -5.52
C ARG A 35 -7.53 -6.49 -5.58
N ASP A 36 -7.06 -7.43 -4.74
CA ASP A 36 -7.60 -8.79 -4.71
C ASP A 36 -9.08 -8.80 -4.32
N ARG A 37 -9.47 -7.96 -3.34
CA ARG A 37 -10.87 -7.82 -2.92
C ARG A 37 -11.77 -7.22 -4.01
N LEU A 38 -11.28 -6.23 -4.74
CA LEU A 38 -12.04 -5.61 -5.83
C LEU A 38 -12.21 -6.58 -7.01
N VAL A 39 -11.15 -7.30 -7.40
CA VAL A 39 -11.21 -8.29 -8.47
C VAL A 39 -12.16 -9.44 -8.09
N GLU A 40 -12.11 -9.94 -6.86
CA GLU A 40 -13.01 -10.97 -6.38
C GLU A 40 -14.48 -10.50 -6.34
N GLY A 41 -14.70 -9.24 -5.99
CA GLY A 41 -16.03 -8.61 -6.06
C GLY A 41 -16.60 -8.62 -7.49
N GLN A 42 -15.78 -8.25 -8.48
CA GLN A 42 -16.17 -8.26 -9.90
C GLN A 42 -16.42 -9.69 -10.42
N ARG A 43 -15.57 -10.64 -9.99
CA ARG A 43 -15.76 -12.07 -10.30
C ARG A 43 -17.10 -12.58 -9.78
N THR A 44 -17.41 -12.32 -8.50
CA THR A 44 -18.66 -12.76 -7.87
C THR A 44 -19.88 -12.12 -8.59
N ALA A 45 -19.80 -10.85 -8.98
CA ALA A 45 -20.87 -10.19 -9.71
C ALA A 45 -21.11 -10.82 -11.08
N ALA A 46 -20.02 -11.15 -11.83
CA ALA A 46 -20.13 -11.85 -13.11
C ALA A 46 -20.68 -13.26 -12.94
N GLU A 47 -20.27 -13.98 -11.91
CA GLU A 47 -20.75 -15.34 -11.58
C GLU A 47 -22.25 -15.33 -11.27
N LEU A 48 -22.73 -14.41 -10.44
CA LEU A 48 -24.16 -14.28 -10.15
C LEU A 48 -24.99 -14.02 -11.40
N ARG A 49 -24.51 -13.13 -12.29
CA ARG A 49 -25.19 -12.90 -13.59
C ARG A 49 -25.20 -14.15 -14.46
N ALA A 50 -24.09 -14.89 -14.51
CA ALA A 50 -24.02 -16.14 -15.25
C ALA A 50 -25.02 -17.16 -14.71
N GLN A 51 -25.15 -17.28 -13.37
CA GLN A 51 -26.13 -18.14 -12.72
C GLN A 51 -27.58 -17.74 -13.02
N ASP A 52 -27.89 -16.44 -12.99
CA ASP A 52 -29.22 -15.95 -13.32
C ASP A 52 -29.61 -16.28 -14.77
N VAL A 53 -28.67 -16.11 -15.72
CA VAL A 53 -28.90 -16.43 -17.14
C VAL A 53 -28.96 -17.95 -17.36
N ALA A 54 -28.11 -18.72 -16.66
CA ALA A 54 -28.16 -20.18 -16.72
C ALA A 54 -29.54 -20.72 -16.26
N ALA A 55 -30.06 -20.20 -15.15
CA ALA A 55 -31.39 -20.57 -14.66
C ALA A 55 -32.53 -20.22 -15.65
N LEU A 56 -32.41 -19.07 -16.37
CA LEU A 56 -33.34 -18.72 -17.42
C LEU A 56 -33.25 -19.67 -18.64
N ALA A 57 -32.02 -20.05 -19.00
CA ALA A 57 -31.77 -20.99 -20.10
C ALA A 57 -32.34 -22.37 -19.78
N GLU A 58 -32.17 -22.89 -18.56
CA GLU A 58 -32.73 -24.16 -18.11
C GLU A 58 -34.26 -24.18 -18.06
N ALA A 59 -34.88 -23.02 -17.80
CA ALA A 59 -36.32 -22.87 -17.77
C ALA A 59 -36.97 -22.68 -19.17
N ASP A 60 -36.21 -22.85 -20.25
CA ASP A 60 -36.62 -22.61 -21.65
C ASP A 60 -37.20 -21.19 -21.89
N GLY A 61 -36.71 -20.26 -21.06
CA GLY A 61 -37.12 -18.85 -21.08
C GLY A 61 -36.07 -17.90 -21.62
N LEU A 62 -35.07 -18.38 -22.39
CA LEU A 62 -33.99 -17.55 -22.91
C LEU A 62 -34.52 -16.62 -24.02
N PRO A 63 -34.55 -15.31 -23.79
CA PRO A 63 -34.87 -14.37 -24.89
C PRO A 63 -33.67 -14.26 -25.83
N ASP A 64 -33.94 -14.01 -27.13
CA ASP A 64 -32.89 -13.75 -28.13
C ASP A 64 -32.01 -12.54 -27.76
N ASP A 65 -32.56 -11.63 -26.96
CA ASP A 65 -31.94 -10.41 -26.51
C ASP A 65 -31.91 -10.41 -24.95
N LEU A 66 -30.69 -10.43 -24.38
CA LEU A 66 -30.46 -10.40 -22.94
C LEU A 66 -30.37 -8.95 -22.47
N SER A 67 -31.53 -8.26 -22.40
CA SER A 67 -31.60 -6.90 -21.85
C SER A 67 -31.62 -6.93 -20.34
N PHE A 68 -30.50 -6.54 -19.70
CA PHE A 68 -30.43 -6.34 -18.25
C PHE A 68 -30.67 -4.87 -17.91
N PRO A 69 -31.42 -4.57 -16.82
CA PRO A 69 -31.77 -3.19 -16.45
C PRO A 69 -30.62 -2.33 -15.93
N SER A 70 -29.40 -2.84 -15.84
CA SER A 70 -28.23 -2.09 -15.36
C SER A 70 -27.37 -1.66 -16.53
N GLU A 71 -27.24 -0.35 -16.71
CA GLU A 71 -26.35 0.31 -17.67
C GLU A 71 -24.84 0.04 -17.41
N ASP A 72 -24.47 -0.69 -16.34
CA ASP A 72 -23.11 -1.03 -15.99
C ASP A 72 -22.67 -2.33 -16.69
N ASP A 73 -22.06 -2.18 -17.85
CA ASP A 73 -20.97 -2.96 -18.50
C ASP A 73 -20.87 -4.49 -18.29
N GLY A 74 -21.92 -5.15 -17.84
CA GLY A 74 -21.98 -6.59 -17.76
C GLY A 74 -22.33 -7.20 -19.11
N LEU A 75 -21.33 -7.67 -19.84
CA LEU A 75 -21.54 -8.34 -21.13
C LEU A 75 -21.82 -9.82 -20.88
N THR A 76 -22.90 -10.33 -21.45
CA THR A 76 -23.26 -11.75 -21.32
C THR A 76 -23.56 -12.34 -22.68
N GLN A 77 -23.04 -13.52 -22.94
CA GLN A 77 -23.34 -14.34 -24.11
C GLN A 77 -23.69 -15.76 -23.70
N VAL A 78 -24.62 -16.36 -24.38
CA VAL A 78 -24.90 -17.79 -24.31
C VAL A 78 -24.47 -18.43 -25.62
N ILE A 79 -23.66 -19.47 -25.52
CA ILE A 79 -23.08 -20.19 -26.66
C ILE A 79 -23.45 -21.65 -26.61
N ASP A 80 -23.72 -22.22 -27.75
CA ASP A 80 -23.99 -23.67 -27.90
C ASP A 80 -22.67 -24.49 -27.90
N ARG A 81 -22.81 -25.82 -28.01
CA ARG A 81 -21.66 -26.75 -28.08
C ARG A 81 -20.73 -26.48 -29.26
N ASP A 82 -21.26 -25.94 -30.37
CA ASP A 82 -20.49 -25.65 -31.57
C ASP A 82 -19.78 -24.29 -31.50
N GLY A 83 -19.99 -23.54 -30.40
CA GLY A 83 -19.40 -22.22 -30.18
C GLY A 83 -20.21 -21.10 -30.87
N LYS A 84 -21.42 -21.37 -31.30
CA LYS A 84 -22.29 -20.37 -31.87
C LYS A 84 -23.02 -19.60 -30.79
N VAL A 85 -23.06 -18.28 -30.89
CA VAL A 85 -23.83 -17.43 -29.99
C VAL A 85 -25.33 -17.62 -30.25
N VAL A 86 -26.06 -18.05 -29.22
CA VAL A 86 -27.53 -18.26 -29.24
C VAL A 86 -28.27 -17.07 -28.67
N ALA A 87 -27.69 -16.41 -27.63
CA ALA A 87 -28.23 -15.17 -27.09
C ALA A 87 -27.09 -14.28 -26.62
N ALA A 88 -27.27 -12.98 -26.64
CA ALA A 88 -26.27 -12.01 -26.22
C ALA A 88 -26.94 -10.73 -25.73
N THR A 89 -26.19 -9.98 -24.90
CA THR A 89 -26.56 -8.59 -24.62
C THR A 89 -26.40 -7.72 -25.86
N ASP A 90 -27.15 -6.61 -25.96
CA ASP A 90 -27.17 -5.68 -27.09
C ASP A 90 -25.76 -5.29 -27.57
N ASN A 91 -24.86 -5.05 -26.66
CA ASN A 91 -23.47 -4.65 -26.93
C ASN A 91 -22.63 -5.77 -27.60
N LEU A 92 -23.11 -7.00 -27.59
CA LEU A 92 -22.45 -8.19 -28.17
C LEU A 92 -23.23 -8.82 -29.29
N ALA A 93 -24.32 -8.17 -29.74
CA ALA A 93 -25.17 -8.69 -30.81
C ALA A 93 -24.37 -8.81 -32.11
N GLY A 94 -24.24 -10.05 -32.62
CA GLY A 94 -23.51 -10.35 -33.86
C GLY A 94 -22.00 -10.51 -33.71
N GLU A 95 -21.45 -10.34 -32.51
CA GLU A 95 -20.05 -10.59 -32.22
C GLU A 95 -19.78 -12.09 -31.96
N PRO A 96 -18.56 -12.58 -32.26
CA PRO A 96 -18.17 -13.96 -31.93
C PRO A 96 -18.10 -14.17 -30.41
N ALA A 97 -18.00 -15.44 -29.99
CA ALA A 97 -17.85 -15.76 -28.58
C ALA A 97 -16.65 -15.00 -27.91
N ILE A 98 -16.93 -14.32 -26.81
CA ILE A 98 -15.95 -13.47 -26.09
C ILE A 98 -14.85 -14.29 -25.40
N SER A 99 -15.07 -15.60 -25.20
CA SER A 99 -14.13 -16.53 -24.59
C SER A 99 -14.26 -17.92 -25.15
N GLY A 100 -13.17 -18.68 -25.08
CA GLY A 100 -13.10 -20.11 -25.41
C GLY A 100 -13.39 -21.03 -24.25
N LEU A 101 -13.68 -20.50 -23.05
CA LEU A 101 -13.98 -21.32 -21.87
C LEU A 101 -15.18 -22.23 -22.08
N ARG A 102 -15.04 -23.50 -21.68
CA ARG A 102 -16.08 -24.52 -21.75
C ARG A 102 -15.94 -25.38 -20.48
N PRO A 103 -16.54 -24.92 -19.37
CA PRO A 103 -16.50 -25.69 -18.14
C PRO A 103 -17.18 -27.05 -18.32
N ASP A 104 -16.56 -28.08 -17.75
CA ASP A 104 -17.15 -29.43 -17.69
C ASP A 104 -17.84 -29.59 -16.33
N GLY A 105 -19.15 -29.29 -16.26
CA GLY A 105 -19.97 -29.42 -15.05
C GLY A 105 -20.41 -28.09 -14.45
N ASP A 106 -20.91 -28.15 -13.20
CA ASP A 106 -21.56 -27.03 -12.50
C ASP A 106 -20.59 -26.00 -11.91
N ASP A 107 -19.27 -26.31 -11.88
CA ASP A 107 -18.27 -25.40 -11.31
C ASP A 107 -17.91 -24.26 -12.29
N PRO A 108 -18.03 -22.99 -11.89
CA PRO A 108 -17.72 -21.87 -12.77
C PRO A 108 -16.21 -21.78 -13.02
N GLU A 109 -15.82 -21.62 -14.29
CA GLU A 109 -14.46 -21.28 -14.70
C GLU A 109 -14.34 -19.78 -14.96
N SER A 110 -13.17 -19.20 -14.69
CA SER A 110 -12.94 -17.78 -14.95
C SER A 110 -11.57 -17.51 -15.52
N GLU A 111 -11.50 -16.50 -16.41
CA GLU A 111 -10.24 -15.99 -16.96
C GLU A 111 -10.23 -14.46 -17.01
N ILE A 112 -9.03 -13.87 -16.99
CA ILE A 112 -8.86 -12.44 -17.16
C ILE A 112 -8.30 -12.21 -18.56
N VAL A 113 -9.05 -11.49 -19.39
CA VAL A 113 -8.67 -11.12 -20.75
C VAL A 113 -8.26 -9.66 -20.78
N SER A 114 -7.09 -9.40 -21.37
CA SER A 114 -6.60 -8.04 -21.65
C SER A 114 -6.89 -7.70 -23.09
N ASP A 115 -7.25 -6.44 -23.38
CA ASP A 115 -7.63 -5.98 -24.71
C ASP A 115 -8.82 -6.77 -25.30
N ALA A 116 -9.82 -7.05 -24.47
CA ALA A 116 -11.07 -7.60 -24.99
C ALA A 116 -11.60 -6.67 -26.09
N PRO A 117 -12.01 -7.19 -27.26
CA PRO A 117 -12.51 -6.37 -28.38
C PRO A 117 -13.88 -5.73 -28.10
N ILE A 118 -14.15 -5.46 -26.82
CA ILE A 118 -15.47 -5.16 -26.27
C ILE A 118 -15.34 -3.92 -25.36
N GLY A 119 -16.18 -2.94 -25.60
CA GLY A 119 -16.16 -1.68 -24.84
C GLY A 119 -14.91 -0.84 -25.12
N ASP A 120 -14.37 -0.18 -24.09
CA ASP A 120 -13.20 0.71 -24.18
C ASP A 120 -11.83 -0.02 -24.27
N GLY A 121 -11.80 -1.33 -24.56
CA GLY A 121 -10.56 -2.08 -24.78
C GLY A 121 -9.74 -2.31 -23.50
N GLY A 122 -10.39 -2.46 -22.36
CA GLY A 122 -9.74 -2.67 -21.08
C GLY A 122 -9.57 -4.15 -20.67
N ARG A 123 -9.19 -4.35 -19.42
CA ARG A 123 -9.17 -5.70 -18.82
C ARG A 123 -10.54 -6.08 -18.31
N VAL A 124 -10.97 -7.29 -18.65
CA VAL A 124 -12.25 -7.87 -18.21
C VAL A 124 -11.99 -9.23 -17.55
N ILE A 125 -12.77 -9.55 -16.54
CA ILE A 125 -12.89 -10.91 -16.04
C ILE A 125 -14.10 -11.56 -16.71
N ILE A 126 -13.91 -12.75 -17.27
CA ILE A 126 -14.96 -13.54 -17.89
C ILE A 126 -15.18 -14.76 -17.02
N VAL A 127 -16.43 -15.01 -16.66
CA VAL A 127 -16.89 -16.21 -15.95
C VAL A 127 -17.74 -17.03 -16.92
N ALA A 128 -17.43 -18.32 -17.02
CA ALA A 128 -18.15 -19.30 -17.79
C ALA A 128 -18.87 -20.26 -16.86
N LEU A 129 -20.13 -20.55 -17.14
CA LEU A 129 -20.95 -21.52 -16.44
C LEU A 129 -21.70 -22.39 -17.45
N GLN A 130 -21.77 -23.70 -17.23
CA GLN A 130 -22.57 -24.61 -18.04
C GLN A 130 -24.02 -24.59 -17.55
N ALA A 131 -24.97 -24.65 -18.47
CA ALA A 131 -26.38 -24.83 -18.19
C ALA A 131 -26.96 -25.91 -19.13
N ASP A 132 -27.83 -26.77 -18.61
CA ASP A 132 -28.47 -27.82 -19.37
C ASP A 132 -29.86 -27.37 -19.88
N THR A 133 -30.01 -27.28 -21.18
CA THR A 133 -31.29 -26.92 -21.83
C THR A 133 -31.90 -28.12 -22.55
N GLU A 134 -33.19 -28.04 -22.98
CA GLU A 134 -33.85 -29.09 -23.74
C GLU A 134 -33.14 -29.39 -25.08
N ASP A 135 -32.51 -28.39 -25.69
CA ASP A 135 -31.73 -28.50 -26.92
C ASP A 135 -30.29 -28.98 -26.73
N GLY A 136 -29.86 -29.18 -25.48
CA GLY A 136 -28.52 -29.61 -25.09
C GLY A 136 -27.81 -28.59 -24.21
N PRO A 137 -26.60 -28.90 -23.70
CA PRO A 137 -25.89 -27.98 -22.82
C PRO A 137 -25.39 -26.75 -23.61
N VAL A 138 -25.54 -25.62 -22.94
CA VAL A 138 -25.04 -24.30 -23.36
C VAL A 138 -24.00 -23.79 -22.36
N THR A 139 -23.14 -22.89 -22.77
CA THR A 139 -22.23 -22.19 -21.90
C THR A 139 -22.63 -20.72 -21.80
N VAL A 140 -22.87 -20.27 -20.60
CA VAL A 140 -23.11 -18.86 -20.29
C VAL A 140 -21.78 -18.19 -19.99
N LEU A 141 -21.42 -17.18 -20.77
CA LEU A 141 -20.26 -16.35 -20.57
C LEU A 141 -20.72 -14.99 -20.02
N SER A 142 -20.30 -14.62 -18.84
CA SER A 142 -20.57 -13.29 -18.27
C SER A 142 -19.26 -12.58 -17.96
N SER A 143 -19.18 -11.30 -18.30
CA SER A 143 -17.97 -10.50 -18.05
C SER A 143 -18.24 -9.35 -17.10
N ALA A 144 -17.18 -8.89 -16.43
CA ALA A 144 -17.16 -7.66 -15.68
C ALA A 144 -15.88 -6.85 -15.98
N SER A 145 -16.04 -5.55 -16.12
CA SER A 145 -14.91 -4.64 -16.37
C SER A 145 -14.04 -4.49 -15.13
N LEU A 146 -12.72 -4.49 -15.32
CA LEU A 146 -11.72 -4.22 -14.28
C LEU A 146 -11.16 -2.79 -14.36
N ASN A 147 -11.65 -1.97 -15.29
CA ASN A 147 -11.12 -0.62 -15.53
C ASN A 147 -11.28 0.30 -14.32
N GLU A 148 -12.45 0.32 -13.68
CA GLU A 148 -12.66 1.08 -12.45
C GLU A 148 -11.79 0.58 -11.29
N THR A 149 -11.60 -0.75 -11.21
CA THR A 149 -10.70 -1.37 -10.24
C THR A 149 -9.27 -0.88 -10.44
N GLU A 150 -8.79 -0.85 -11.69
CA GLU A 150 -7.44 -0.38 -12.01
C GLU A 150 -7.27 1.11 -11.74
N GLU A 151 -8.26 1.91 -12.03
CA GLU A 151 -8.25 3.35 -11.78
C GLU A 151 -8.19 3.65 -10.27
N THR A 152 -9.00 2.96 -9.48
CA THR A 152 -9.00 3.05 -8.03
C THR A 152 -7.66 2.63 -7.43
N VAL A 153 -7.11 1.50 -7.85
CA VAL A 153 -5.80 1.01 -7.40
C VAL A 153 -4.68 1.98 -7.80
N ARG A 154 -4.75 2.56 -8.99
CA ARG A 154 -3.79 3.56 -9.46
C ARG A 154 -3.85 4.84 -8.64
N ALA A 155 -5.05 5.37 -8.39
CA ALA A 155 -5.24 6.57 -7.56
C ALA A 155 -4.70 6.35 -6.13
N MET A 156 -5.00 5.19 -5.53
CA MET A 156 -4.48 4.81 -4.21
C MET A 156 -2.96 4.68 -4.21
N THR A 157 -2.38 4.06 -5.23
CA THR A 157 -0.91 3.92 -5.37
C THR A 157 -0.24 5.28 -5.48
N LEU A 158 -0.80 6.20 -6.26
CA LEU A 158 -0.29 7.57 -6.37
C LEU A 158 -0.37 8.33 -5.04
N ALA A 159 -1.49 8.21 -4.33
CA ALA A 159 -1.67 8.84 -3.02
C ALA A 159 -0.62 8.33 -2.01
N LEU A 160 -0.36 7.03 -1.97
CA LEU A 160 0.68 6.43 -1.12
C LEU A 160 2.09 6.83 -1.56
N ALA A 161 2.36 6.85 -2.88
CA ALA A 161 3.66 7.25 -3.44
C ALA A 161 4.02 8.71 -3.11
N LEU A 162 3.04 9.59 -2.97
CA LEU A 162 3.24 10.97 -2.55
C LEU A 162 3.22 11.13 -1.03
N GLY A 163 2.30 10.43 -0.35
CA GLY A 163 2.11 10.55 1.09
C GLY A 163 3.26 9.97 1.92
N ILE A 164 3.82 8.83 1.51
CA ILE A 164 4.91 8.18 2.25
C ILE A 164 6.16 9.08 2.31
N PRO A 165 6.69 9.66 1.22
CA PRO A 165 7.84 10.56 1.30
C PRO A 165 7.60 11.79 2.17
N VAL A 166 6.40 12.37 2.11
CA VAL A 166 6.03 13.52 2.95
C VAL A 166 6.06 13.14 4.42
N LEU A 167 5.48 12.01 4.78
CA LEU A 167 5.48 11.52 6.16
C LEU A 167 6.89 11.18 6.67
N VAL A 168 7.71 10.54 5.84
CA VAL A 168 9.12 10.23 6.17
C VAL A 168 9.92 11.52 6.36
N ALA A 169 9.73 12.53 5.51
CA ALA A 169 10.37 13.83 5.65
C ALA A 169 9.95 14.52 6.96
N LEU A 170 8.67 14.49 7.30
CA LEU A 170 8.15 15.02 8.56
C LEU A 170 8.81 14.35 9.77
N VAL A 171 8.84 13.00 9.78
CA VAL A 171 9.51 12.23 10.83
C VAL A 171 10.99 12.58 10.94
N ALA A 172 11.68 12.72 9.81
CA ALA A 172 13.09 13.10 9.79
C ALA A 172 13.32 14.51 10.38
N ILE A 173 12.47 15.48 10.04
CA ILE A 173 12.54 16.85 10.55
C ILE A 173 12.30 16.87 12.06
N VAL A 174 11.24 16.22 12.52
CA VAL A 174 10.87 16.15 13.94
C VAL A 174 11.98 15.46 14.74
N THR A 175 12.43 14.29 14.29
CA THR A 175 13.52 13.55 14.96
C THR A 175 14.80 14.37 15.04
N ARG A 176 15.17 15.05 13.93
CA ARG A 176 16.35 15.93 13.92
C ARG A 176 16.23 17.11 14.90
N ALA A 177 15.04 17.68 15.02
CA ALA A 177 14.78 18.80 15.94
C ALA A 177 14.85 18.33 17.40
N LEU A 178 14.23 17.19 17.73
CA LEU A 178 14.22 16.61 19.07
C LEU A 178 15.63 16.19 19.52
N VAL A 179 16.35 15.42 18.68
CA VAL A 179 17.73 14.99 18.97
C VAL A 179 18.66 16.20 19.08
N GLY A 180 18.45 17.23 18.23
CA GLY A 180 19.25 18.47 18.31
C GLY A 180 19.04 19.23 19.63
N ARG A 181 17.80 19.30 20.11
CA ARG A 181 17.49 19.93 21.40
C ARG A 181 18.05 19.13 22.58
N ALA A 182 17.91 17.80 22.55
CA ALA A 182 18.42 16.93 23.62
C ALA A 182 19.94 16.92 23.74
N LEU A 183 20.68 17.05 22.62
CA LEU A 183 22.15 17.04 22.63
C LEU A 183 22.78 18.44 22.78
N HIS A 184 22.00 19.51 22.68
CA HIS A 184 22.53 20.88 22.78
C HIS A 184 23.24 21.18 24.13
N PRO A 185 22.70 20.81 25.32
CA PRO A 185 23.36 20.99 26.59
C PRO A 185 24.70 20.26 26.66
N VAL A 186 24.76 19.03 26.12
CA VAL A 186 26.00 18.23 26.11
C VAL A 186 27.09 18.89 25.26
N GLU A 187 26.75 19.46 24.12
CA GLU A 187 27.69 20.22 23.29
C GLU A 187 28.18 21.49 24.00
N GLN A 188 27.33 22.16 24.77
CA GLN A 188 27.71 23.33 25.56
C GLN A 188 28.67 22.95 26.70
N MET A 189 28.34 21.89 27.44
CA MET A 189 29.23 21.41 28.52
C MET A 189 30.60 20.97 27.99
N SER A 190 30.62 20.25 26.85
CA SER A 190 31.87 19.84 26.21
C SER A 190 32.73 21.03 25.79
N ARG A 191 32.15 22.12 25.30
CA ARG A 191 32.89 23.37 24.99
C ARG A 191 33.41 24.04 26.23
N GLN A 192 32.54 24.24 27.22
CA GLN A 192 32.95 24.83 28.51
C GLN A 192 34.07 24.05 29.19
N ALA A 193 33.97 22.70 29.19
CA ALA A 193 35.03 21.86 29.76
C ALA A 193 36.36 21.98 28.99
N SER A 194 36.32 22.15 27.67
CA SER A 194 37.52 22.33 26.83
C SER A 194 38.19 23.70 27.00
N GLU A 195 37.48 24.69 27.53
CA GLU A 195 37.98 26.05 27.77
C GLU A 195 38.58 26.18 29.19
N ILE A 196 38.33 25.22 30.08
CA ILE A 196 38.89 25.23 31.46
C ILE A 196 40.36 24.83 31.38
N THR A 197 41.20 25.73 31.85
CA THR A 197 42.67 25.54 32.02
C THR A 197 43.03 25.38 33.49
N ASP A 198 44.30 25.05 33.78
CA ASP A 198 44.80 24.91 35.16
C ASP A 198 44.62 26.18 36.03
N GLU A 199 44.47 27.35 35.37
CA GLU A 199 44.25 28.64 36.04
C GLU A 199 42.78 28.89 36.35
N ASP A 200 41.85 28.24 35.63
CA ASP A 200 40.41 28.46 35.69
C ASP A 200 39.63 27.29 36.32
N LEU A 201 40.29 26.41 37.10
CA LEU A 201 39.67 25.24 37.74
C LEU A 201 38.52 25.56 38.72
N HIS A 202 38.39 26.85 39.11
CA HIS A 202 37.30 27.34 39.96
C HIS A 202 35.97 27.49 39.19
N ARG A 203 35.99 27.46 37.86
CA ARG A 203 34.76 27.54 37.03
C ARG A 203 33.97 26.22 37.16
N ARG A 204 32.65 26.36 37.11
CA ARG A 204 31.73 25.21 37.13
C ARG A 204 30.92 25.19 35.83
N LEU A 205 30.59 23.99 35.38
CA LEU A 205 29.68 23.77 34.25
C LEU A 205 28.27 24.12 34.69
N ALA A 206 27.53 24.77 33.80
CA ALA A 206 26.13 25.07 34.05
C ALA A 206 25.31 23.78 34.04
N GLU A 207 24.53 23.55 35.10
CA GLU A 207 23.56 22.45 35.18
C GLU A 207 22.30 22.88 34.41
N PRO A 208 21.87 22.11 33.40
CA PRO A 208 20.68 22.47 32.57
C PRO A 208 19.37 22.50 33.36
N GLY A 209 19.29 21.84 34.51
CA GLY A 209 18.08 21.75 35.35
C GLY A 209 16.97 20.89 34.72
N THR A 210 17.34 19.95 33.85
CA THR A 210 16.42 19.05 33.16
C THR A 210 15.99 17.85 33.98
N GLY A 211 16.75 17.54 35.05
CA GLY A 211 16.51 16.41 35.94
C GLY A 211 16.75 15.04 35.29
N ASP A 212 17.49 15.00 34.19
CA ASP A 212 17.81 13.80 33.43
C ASP A 212 19.30 13.39 33.55
N GLU A 213 19.73 12.44 32.72
CA GLU A 213 21.11 11.96 32.66
C GLU A 213 22.12 13.07 32.37
N VAL A 214 21.66 14.17 31.72
CA VAL A 214 22.52 15.31 31.38
C VAL A 214 22.84 16.15 32.64
N ASP A 215 21.87 16.34 33.52
CA ASP A 215 22.08 17.00 34.81
C ASP A 215 23.04 16.16 35.69
N HIS A 216 22.84 14.85 35.71
CA HIS A 216 23.72 13.94 36.44
C HIS A 216 25.17 14.01 35.93
N LEU A 217 25.35 14.09 34.61
CA LEU A 217 26.65 14.26 33.97
C LEU A 217 27.30 15.59 34.37
N ALA A 218 26.52 16.68 34.35
CA ALA A 218 27.02 18.01 34.77
C ALA A 218 27.51 18.00 36.23
N GLY A 219 26.73 17.40 37.14
CA GLY A 219 27.09 17.24 38.53
C GLY A 219 28.38 16.44 38.71
N THR A 220 28.52 15.29 38.05
CA THR A 220 29.73 14.45 38.10
C THR A 220 30.96 15.17 37.56
N LEU A 221 30.84 15.95 36.49
CA LEU A 221 31.94 16.76 35.98
C LEU A 221 32.33 17.90 36.93
N ASN A 222 31.36 18.53 37.58
CA ASN A 222 31.61 19.56 38.59
C ASN A 222 32.35 18.99 39.83
N GLU A 223 31.96 17.81 40.30
CA GLU A 223 32.69 17.10 41.39
C GLU A 223 34.15 16.76 41.00
N MET A 224 34.37 16.37 39.74
CA MET A 224 35.71 16.10 39.22
C MET A 224 36.56 17.38 39.21
N LEU A 225 35.99 18.51 38.74
CA LEU A 225 36.67 19.82 38.75
C LEU A 225 37.03 20.24 40.18
N GLU A 226 36.14 20.06 41.16
CA GLU A 226 36.40 20.35 42.57
C GLU A 226 37.59 19.54 43.13
N ARG A 227 37.66 18.25 42.80
CA ARG A 227 38.79 17.40 43.23
C ARG A 227 40.10 17.84 42.57
N LEU A 228 40.09 18.26 41.30
CA LEU A 228 41.26 18.76 40.59
C LEU A 228 41.75 20.09 41.20
N GLU A 229 40.82 21.01 41.49
CA GLU A 229 41.12 22.27 42.14
C GLU A 229 41.77 22.06 43.50
N ALA A 230 41.21 21.17 44.36
CA ALA A 230 41.74 20.82 45.65
C ALA A 230 43.14 20.13 45.58
N ALA A 231 43.41 19.38 44.51
CA ALA A 231 44.72 18.77 44.27
C ALA A 231 45.77 19.82 43.85
N ASN A 232 45.39 20.75 42.97
CA ASN A 232 46.26 21.84 42.51
C ASN A 232 46.66 22.79 43.62
N ILE A 233 45.71 23.15 44.52
CA ILE A 233 45.98 23.97 45.70
C ILE A 233 47.00 23.28 46.66
N ARG A 234 46.97 21.96 46.75
CA ARG A 234 47.91 21.21 47.62
C ARG A 234 49.34 21.09 47.05
N GLN A 235 49.50 21.30 45.75
CA GLN A 235 50.78 21.23 45.04
C GLN A 235 51.49 22.58 44.93
N ARG A 236 50.79 23.69 45.20
CA ARG A 236 51.41 25.06 45.34
C ARG A 236 51.75 25.36 46.73
#